data_0db94dafefebb0edfd3ea09600551a02
#
_entry.id   0db94dafefebb0edfd3ea09600551a02
#
_cell.length_a   1.000
_cell.length_b   1.000
_cell.length_c   1.000
_cell.angle_alpha   90.00
_cell.angle_beta   90.00
_cell.angle_gamma   90.00
#
_symmetry.space_group_name_H-M   'P 1'
#
loop_
_entity.id
_entity.type
_entity.pdbx_description
1 polymer ?
#
loop_
_entity_poly.entity_id
_entity_poly.type
_entity_poly.pdbx_seq_one_letter_code
_entity_poly.pdbx_strand_id
1 'polypeptide(L)'
;MMSQQDLPTLFYSGKSNSAVPIISESELQTITAEPWLEISKKGLQLEGLNFDRHGQLFLLDVFEGNIFKVNPETKEIKQPFVSHKANPAAIKIHKDGRLFVCYLGDFKSTGGIFAATENGDNIQDIIEDLSTTY
;
A
#
# COMPACT_ATOMS: atom_id res chain seq x y z
N MET A 1 32.72 0.90 -14.30
CA MET A 1 32.73 0.88 -12.83
C MET A 1 31.64 1.84 -12.37
N MET A 2 30.52 1.34 -11.88
CA MET A 2 29.48 2.19 -11.29
C MET A 2 30.04 2.78 -10.00
N SER A 3 30.05 4.12 -9.88
CA SER A 3 30.34 4.80 -8.62
C SER A 3 29.33 4.30 -7.58
N GLN A 4 29.84 3.86 -6.45
CA GLN A 4 29.03 3.63 -5.27
C GLN A 4 28.35 4.97 -4.97
N GLN A 5 27.07 5.10 -5.32
CA GLN A 5 26.28 6.23 -4.86
C GLN A 5 26.22 6.09 -3.34
N ASP A 6 26.77 7.06 -2.64
CA ASP A 6 26.61 7.16 -1.19
C ASP A 6 25.13 7.13 -0.88
N LEU A 7 24.67 6.01 -0.36
CA LEU A 7 23.30 5.93 0.16
C LEU A 7 23.17 7.01 1.24
N PRO A 8 22.07 7.78 1.25
CA PRO A 8 21.88 8.78 2.28
C PRO A 8 22.01 8.13 3.65
N THR A 9 22.87 8.67 4.49
CA THR A 9 23.02 8.20 5.86
C THR A 9 21.72 8.50 6.60
N LEU A 10 21.01 7.45 6.97
CA LEU A 10 19.83 7.58 7.80
C LEU A 10 20.26 7.87 9.23
N PHE A 11 19.86 9.01 9.75
CA PHE A 11 20.08 9.35 11.14
C PHE A 11 18.92 8.87 11.99
N TYR A 12 19.22 8.02 12.95
CA TYR A 12 18.23 7.46 13.87
C TYR A 12 18.29 8.25 15.19
N SER A 13 17.19 8.85 15.56
CA SER A 13 17.07 9.57 16.83
C SER A 13 16.61 8.64 17.94
N GLY A 14 17.53 7.85 18.48
CA GLY A 14 17.27 7.12 19.71
C GLY A 14 17.04 5.61 19.55
N LYS A 15 17.03 4.94 20.69
CA LYS A 15 16.67 3.52 20.79
C LYS A 15 15.16 3.41 20.78
N SER A 16 14.64 2.35 20.14
CA SER A 16 13.22 2.00 20.26
C SER A 16 12.88 1.82 21.76
N ASN A 17 11.80 2.48 22.21
CA ASN A 17 11.26 2.28 23.54
C ASN A 17 10.38 1.00 23.60
N SER A 18 10.16 0.32 22.48
CA SER A 18 9.45 -0.94 22.41
C SER A 18 10.41 -2.10 22.64
N ALA A 19 9.96 -3.12 23.36
CA ALA A 19 10.73 -4.36 23.48
C ALA A 19 10.90 -4.98 22.09
N VAL A 20 12.15 -5.23 21.68
CA VAL A 20 12.42 -6.02 20.49
C VAL A 20 12.11 -7.48 20.85
N PRO A 21 11.23 -8.16 20.07
CA PRO A 21 10.75 -9.50 20.47
C PRO A 21 11.83 -10.56 20.57
N ILE A 22 12.96 -10.36 19.87
CA ILE A 22 14.06 -11.33 19.81
C ILE A 22 15.37 -10.62 20.17
N ILE A 23 16.11 -11.18 21.13
CA ILE A 23 17.38 -10.59 21.61
C ILE A 23 18.39 -10.40 20.48
N SER A 24 18.44 -11.31 19.50
CA SER A 24 19.30 -11.20 18.31
C SER A 24 18.99 -10.01 17.42
N GLU A 25 17.82 -9.41 17.55
CA GLU A 25 17.37 -8.24 16.80
C GLU A 25 17.54 -6.93 17.57
N SER A 26 18.01 -6.99 18.82
CA SER A 26 18.21 -5.82 19.69
C SER A 26 19.21 -4.80 19.14
N GLU A 27 20.13 -5.24 18.27
CA GLU A 27 21.11 -4.40 17.60
C GLU A 27 20.61 -3.82 16.28
N LEU A 28 19.41 -4.19 15.81
CA LEU A 28 18.83 -3.60 14.61
C LEU A 28 18.49 -2.13 14.85
N GLN A 29 18.87 -1.32 13.89
CA GLN A 29 18.53 0.11 13.92
C GLN A 29 17.03 0.28 13.81
N THR A 30 16.48 1.13 14.66
CA THR A 30 15.07 1.51 14.62
C THR A 30 14.92 2.97 14.22
N ILE A 31 13.93 3.25 13.38
CA ILE A 31 13.59 4.61 12.94
C ILE A 31 12.22 4.96 13.52
N THR A 32 12.11 6.15 14.10
CA THR A 32 10.81 6.72 14.42
C THR A 32 10.17 7.23 13.12
N ALA A 33 8.97 6.74 12.83
CA ALA A 33 8.21 7.22 11.68
C ALA A 33 7.80 8.68 11.88
N GLU A 34 7.99 9.48 10.85
CA GLU A 34 7.56 10.87 10.82
C GLU A 34 6.34 11.02 9.90
N PRO A 35 5.37 11.90 10.25
CA PRO A 35 4.27 12.22 9.35
C PRO A 35 4.81 12.78 8.02
N TRP A 36 4.44 12.14 6.91
CA TRP A 36 4.91 12.56 5.60
C TRP A 36 3.83 13.26 4.77
N LEU A 37 2.62 12.67 4.73
CA LEU A 37 1.50 13.18 3.97
C LEU A 37 0.19 12.73 4.59
N GLU A 38 -0.72 13.67 4.81
CA GLU A 38 -2.10 13.40 5.21
C GLU A 38 -2.95 13.18 3.96
N ILE A 39 -3.47 11.97 3.79
CA ILE A 39 -4.33 11.62 2.64
C ILE A 39 -5.74 12.18 2.82
N SER A 40 -6.26 12.17 4.04
CA SER A 40 -7.60 12.66 4.36
C SER A 40 -7.68 13.05 5.83
N LYS A 41 -8.53 14.03 6.11
CA LYS A 41 -8.90 14.39 7.50
C LYS A 41 -9.93 13.43 8.12
N LYS A 42 -10.50 12.55 7.30
CA LYS A 42 -11.32 11.44 7.79
C LYS A 42 -10.43 10.32 8.32
N GLY A 43 -10.89 9.59 9.31
CA GLY A 43 -10.19 8.39 9.79
C GLY A 43 -10.33 7.26 8.78
N LEU A 44 -9.42 7.21 7.79
CA LEU A 44 -9.34 6.14 6.80
C LEU A 44 -8.44 5.02 7.31
N GLN A 45 -8.73 3.79 6.89
CA GLN A 45 -7.81 2.66 7.07
C GLN A 45 -7.03 2.44 5.78
N LEU A 46 -5.84 3.01 5.73
CA LEU A 46 -4.98 2.97 4.55
C LEU A 46 -4.15 1.69 4.53
N GLU A 47 -4.19 1.00 3.39
CA GLU A 47 -3.52 -0.27 3.15
C GLU A 47 -2.94 -0.34 1.72
N GLY A 48 -2.22 -1.43 1.45
CA GLY A 48 -1.83 -1.80 0.09
C GLY A 48 -0.82 -0.88 -0.57
N LEU A 49 0.05 -0.19 0.20
CA LEU A 49 1.04 0.73 -0.35
C LEU A 49 1.97 0.03 -1.34
N ASN A 50 2.08 0.59 -2.55
CA ASN A 50 2.97 0.09 -3.58
C ASN A 50 3.39 1.20 -4.54
N PHE A 51 4.63 1.17 -5.00
CA PHE A 51 5.12 2.08 -6.04
C PHE A 51 5.00 1.44 -7.41
N ASP A 52 4.59 2.23 -8.39
CA ASP A 52 4.71 1.83 -9.78
C ASP A 52 6.14 2.08 -10.31
N ARG A 53 6.39 1.66 -11.56
CA ARG A 53 7.70 1.86 -12.22
C ARG A 53 8.05 3.33 -12.51
N HIS A 54 7.10 4.23 -12.36
CA HIS A 54 7.28 5.68 -12.53
C HIS A 54 7.42 6.41 -11.20
N GLY A 55 7.52 5.67 -10.09
CA GLY A 55 7.66 6.22 -8.75
C GLY A 55 6.38 6.83 -8.17
N GLN A 56 5.22 6.55 -8.77
CA GLN A 56 3.94 6.95 -8.19
C GLN A 56 3.52 5.97 -7.11
N LEU A 57 3.09 6.49 -5.97
CA LEU A 57 2.61 5.68 -4.87
C LEU A 57 1.11 5.40 -5.02
N PHE A 58 0.75 4.13 -5.03
CA PHE A 58 -0.63 3.68 -4.91
C PHE A 58 -0.91 3.18 -3.50
N LEU A 59 -2.09 3.47 -3.01
CA LEU A 59 -2.62 2.96 -1.74
C LEU A 59 -4.15 2.96 -1.82
N LEU A 60 -4.77 2.28 -0.88
CA LEU A 60 -6.21 2.19 -0.83
C LEU A 60 -6.74 2.41 0.59
N ASP A 61 -8.02 2.74 0.68
CA ASP A 61 -8.78 2.70 1.91
C ASP A 61 -9.69 1.47 1.94
N VAL A 62 -9.59 0.69 2.99
CA VAL A 62 -10.29 -0.60 3.10
C VAL A 62 -11.80 -0.42 3.11
N PHE A 63 -12.32 0.52 3.90
CA PHE A 63 -13.75 0.58 4.15
C PHE A 63 -14.54 1.39 3.11
N GLU A 64 -13.98 2.48 2.61
CA GLU A 64 -14.62 3.27 1.56
C GLU A 64 -14.26 2.76 0.15
N GLY A 65 -13.23 1.91 0.04
CA GLY A 65 -12.81 1.33 -1.23
C GLY A 65 -12.06 2.28 -2.16
N ASN A 66 -11.68 3.45 -1.67
CA ASN A 66 -10.97 4.44 -2.48
C ASN A 66 -9.57 3.94 -2.86
N ILE A 67 -9.23 4.05 -4.14
CA ILE A 67 -7.88 3.85 -4.63
C ILE A 67 -7.25 5.23 -4.82
N PHE A 68 -6.11 5.47 -4.18
CA PHE A 68 -5.37 6.72 -4.27
C PHE A 68 -4.09 6.53 -5.08
N LYS A 69 -3.74 7.56 -5.80
CA LYS A 69 -2.45 7.71 -6.49
C LYS A 69 -1.79 8.99 -6.03
N VAL A 70 -0.59 8.89 -5.51
CA VAL A 70 0.16 10.03 -4.96
C VAL A 70 1.45 10.21 -5.73
N ASN A 71 1.72 11.44 -6.13
CA ASN A 71 3.05 11.81 -6.60
C ASN A 71 3.93 12.17 -5.38
N PRO A 72 4.99 11.40 -5.09
CA PRO A 72 5.80 11.64 -3.89
C PRO A 72 6.58 12.95 -3.91
N GLU A 73 6.91 13.47 -5.09
CA GLU A 73 7.68 14.71 -5.24
C GLU A 73 6.80 15.95 -5.01
N THR A 74 5.63 15.98 -5.64
CA THR A 74 4.71 17.12 -5.57
C THR A 74 3.71 17.00 -4.43
N LYS A 75 3.55 15.80 -3.86
CA LYS A 75 2.52 15.42 -2.88
C LYS A 75 1.08 15.58 -3.41
N GLU A 76 0.92 15.63 -4.73
CA GLU A 76 -0.40 15.62 -5.35
C GLU A 76 -1.09 14.28 -5.10
N ILE A 77 -2.33 14.33 -4.59
CA ILE A 77 -3.16 13.17 -4.33
C ILE A 77 -4.27 13.13 -5.38
N LYS A 78 -4.43 12.00 -6.06
CA LYS A 78 -5.54 11.69 -6.96
C LYS A 78 -6.28 10.48 -6.43
N GLN A 79 -7.57 10.41 -6.73
CA GLN A 79 -8.43 9.25 -6.47
C GLN A 79 -8.97 8.78 -7.83
N PRO A 80 -8.23 7.96 -8.57
CA PRO A 80 -8.60 7.57 -9.92
C PRO A 80 -9.91 6.76 -9.97
N PHE A 81 -10.17 5.92 -8.97
CA PHE A 81 -11.41 5.15 -8.92
C PHE A 81 -11.71 4.64 -7.51
N VAL A 82 -12.91 4.07 -7.35
CA VAL A 82 -13.33 3.33 -6.17
C VAL A 82 -13.43 1.86 -6.54
N SER A 83 -12.99 0.97 -5.67
CA SER A 83 -13.10 -0.48 -5.86
C SER A 83 -14.56 -0.89 -6.06
N HIS A 84 -14.84 -1.72 -7.06
CA HIS A 84 -16.15 -2.33 -7.27
C HIS A 84 -16.40 -3.53 -6.34
N LYS A 85 -15.37 -3.99 -5.64
CA LYS A 85 -15.45 -5.06 -4.64
C LYS A 85 -15.26 -4.47 -3.24
N ALA A 86 -15.99 -5.02 -2.29
CA ALA A 86 -15.98 -4.54 -0.91
C ALA A 86 -14.66 -4.86 -0.20
N ASN A 87 -14.22 -3.92 0.63
CA ASN A 87 -13.07 -4.05 1.52
C ASN A 87 -11.77 -4.46 0.80
N PRO A 88 -11.31 -3.69 -0.20
CA PRO A 88 -9.99 -3.92 -0.79
C PRO A 88 -8.91 -3.74 0.28
N ALA A 89 -7.86 -4.56 0.25
CA ALA A 89 -6.86 -4.59 1.31
C ALA A 89 -5.40 -4.63 0.82
N ALA A 90 -5.16 -4.93 -0.44
CA ALA A 90 -3.81 -4.91 -0.99
C ALA A 90 -3.80 -4.58 -2.47
N ILE A 91 -2.73 -3.92 -2.90
CA ILE A 91 -2.46 -3.64 -4.32
C ILE A 91 -1.11 -4.24 -4.69
N LYS A 92 -1.03 -4.86 -5.85
CA LYS A 92 0.22 -5.15 -6.56
C LYS A 92 0.13 -4.60 -7.97
N ILE A 93 1.23 -4.04 -8.44
CA ILE A 93 1.30 -3.42 -9.76
C ILE A 93 2.11 -4.31 -10.68
N HIS A 94 1.48 -4.79 -11.73
CA HIS A 94 2.14 -5.61 -12.74
C HIS A 94 3.02 -4.73 -13.65
N LYS A 95 4.01 -5.33 -14.28
CA LYS A 95 4.96 -4.63 -15.19
C LYS A 95 4.29 -3.90 -16.36
N ASP A 96 3.07 -4.28 -16.73
CA ASP A 96 2.28 -3.62 -17.77
C ASP A 96 1.44 -2.44 -17.24
N GLY A 97 1.50 -2.15 -15.93
CA GLY A 97 0.80 -1.04 -15.28
C GLY A 97 -0.56 -1.39 -14.71
N ARG A 98 -1.07 -2.63 -14.92
CA ARG A 98 -2.33 -3.04 -14.28
C ARG A 98 -2.17 -3.17 -12.77
N LEU A 99 -3.20 -2.75 -12.06
CA LEU A 99 -3.35 -2.97 -10.63
C LEU A 99 -4.02 -4.31 -10.39
N PHE A 100 -3.43 -5.14 -9.54
CA PHE A 100 -4.06 -6.34 -8.99
C PHE A 100 -4.44 -6.03 -7.56
N VAL A 101 -5.73 -6.07 -7.27
CA VAL A 101 -6.29 -5.68 -5.98
C VAL A 101 -6.89 -6.90 -5.30
N CYS A 102 -6.36 -7.23 -4.11
CA CYS A 102 -6.99 -8.23 -3.24
C CYS A 102 -8.08 -7.53 -2.40
N TYR A 103 -9.21 -8.20 -2.23
CA TYR A 103 -10.32 -7.70 -1.44
C TYR A 103 -10.83 -8.76 -0.46
N LEU A 104 -11.35 -8.31 0.66
CA LEU A 104 -11.82 -9.16 1.75
C LEU A 104 -13.33 -9.47 1.64
N GLY A 105 -14.04 -8.76 0.78
CA GLY A 105 -15.47 -8.95 0.58
C GLY A 105 -16.26 -8.71 1.86
N ASP A 106 -17.05 -9.68 2.25
CA ASP A 106 -17.85 -9.67 3.50
C ASP A 106 -17.05 -10.10 4.75
N PHE A 107 -15.73 -10.23 4.65
CA PHE A 107 -14.83 -10.80 5.67
C PHE A 107 -15.11 -12.28 6.01
N LYS A 108 -15.79 -13.00 5.15
CA LYS A 108 -16.13 -14.43 5.36
C LYS A 108 -15.86 -15.28 4.14
N SER A 109 -16.60 -15.06 3.07
CA SER A 109 -16.66 -15.98 1.94
C SER A 109 -16.62 -15.31 0.57
N THR A 110 -16.60 -13.98 0.51
CA THR A 110 -16.66 -13.24 -0.77
C THR A 110 -15.37 -12.48 -1.07
N GLY A 111 -14.25 -12.92 -0.54
CA GLY A 111 -12.93 -12.39 -0.86
C GLY A 111 -12.47 -12.76 -2.26
N GLY A 112 -11.45 -12.09 -2.76
CA GLY A 112 -10.91 -12.40 -4.07
C GLY A 112 -9.84 -11.45 -4.57
N ILE A 113 -9.61 -11.49 -5.88
CA ILE A 113 -8.65 -10.65 -6.59
C ILE A 113 -9.27 -10.16 -7.90
N PHE A 114 -9.17 -8.88 -8.17
CA PHE A 114 -9.46 -8.33 -9.48
C PHE A 114 -8.26 -7.57 -10.05
N ALA A 115 -8.23 -7.43 -11.36
CA ALA A 115 -7.29 -6.56 -12.06
C ALA A 115 -8.03 -5.40 -12.72
N ALA A 116 -7.37 -4.23 -12.78
CA ALA A 116 -7.87 -3.05 -13.47
C ALA A 116 -6.70 -2.22 -14.01
N THR A 117 -6.97 -1.30 -14.93
CA THR A 117 -6.01 -0.25 -15.25
C THR A 117 -5.84 0.71 -14.08
N GLU A 118 -4.84 1.57 -14.13
CA GLU A 118 -4.60 2.58 -13.09
C GLU A 118 -5.77 3.56 -12.88
N ASN A 119 -6.68 3.66 -13.85
CA ASN A 119 -7.86 4.50 -13.79
C ASN A 119 -9.15 3.73 -13.45
N GLY A 120 -9.04 2.43 -13.17
CA GLY A 120 -10.18 1.60 -12.84
C GLY A 120 -10.96 1.07 -14.05
N ASP A 121 -10.40 1.18 -15.25
CA ASP A 121 -11.00 0.61 -16.45
C ASP A 121 -10.56 -0.84 -16.69
N ASN A 122 -11.23 -1.52 -17.63
CA ASN A 122 -10.91 -2.90 -18.03
C ASN A 122 -10.83 -3.86 -16.84
N ILE A 123 -11.81 -3.76 -15.96
CA ILE A 123 -11.89 -4.60 -14.77
C ILE A 123 -12.06 -6.06 -15.17
N GLN A 124 -11.25 -6.91 -14.54
CA GLN A 124 -11.29 -8.35 -14.70
C GLN A 124 -11.25 -9.02 -13.34
N ASP A 125 -12.31 -9.72 -12.96
CA ASP A 125 -12.31 -10.57 -11.78
C ASP A 125 -11.45 -11.81 -12.05
N ILE A 126 -10.40 -12.00 -11.26
CA ILE A 126 -9.41 -13.08 -11.44
C ILE A 126 -9.78 -14.26 -10.55
N ILE A 127 -10.09 -13.99 -9.30
CA ILE A 127 -10.50 -14.98 -8.31
C ILE A 127 -11.65 -14.37 -7.51
N GLU A 128 -12.69 -15.15 -7.30
CA GLU A 128 -13.86 -14.78 -6.50
C GLU A 128 -14.18 -15.85 -5.46
N ASP A 129 -15.01 -15.50 -4.52
CA ASP A 129 -15.57 -16.39 -3.49
C ASP A 129 -14.52 -17.13 -2.65
N LEU A 130 -13.40 -16.45 -2.36
CA LEU A 130 -12.41 -16.96 -1.42
C LEU A 130 -12.87 -16.78 0.02
N SER A 131 -12.69 -17.81 0.83
CA SER A 131 -12.83 -17.69 2.29
C SER A 131 -11.74 -16.75 2.83
N THR A 132 -12.17 -15.77 3.61
CA THR A 132 -11.31 -14.82 4.33
C THR A 132 -11.36 -15.05 5.85
N THR A 133 -12.00 -16.13 6.30
CA THR A 133 -11.98 -16.60 7.70
C THR A 133 -10.88 -17.64 7.90
N TYR A 134 -10.22 -17.53 9.03
CA TYR A 134 -9.22 -18.50 9.51
C TYR A 134 -9.84 -19.44 10.51
#